data_c0bf654c0164767ac6c2ad4e8b08fcde
#
_entry.id   c0bf654c0164767ac6c2ad4e8b08fcde
#
_cell.length_a   1.000
_cell.length_b   1.000
_cell.length_c   1.000
_cell.angle_alpha   90.00
_cell.angle_beta   90.00
_cell.angle_gamma   90.00
#
_symmetry.space_group_name_H-M   'P 1'
#
loop_
_entity.id
_entity.type
_entity.pdbx_description
1 polymer ?
#
loop_
_entity_poly.entity_id
_entity_poly.type
_entity_poly.pdbx_seq_one_letter_code
_entity_poly.pdbx_strand_id
1 'polypeptide(L)'
;MSSALRKVRSGDPLVIPAAAYNAFIDAAIDYRQRTAHLGQGAQPSFPQASIVLVRNDSGSNQNRMAVLGVEAPIIDPSANEEEFRNRVALSCITPAADTHEGKFVVLAEPIANGKIGRAYAAGVCPVKIDVPDEEHEWRYAEIADGITGNLKVSMQGSATILWRAGGTGVQWAVIRLGQPVPMHVFPVELTQVGGEQGDEENPASWTYDVLDVVTGETLASGVDPVASPHKWQRPSVGQMIAATFGYAHYQPNDAGEMELVLGWINEMVDQEACPDSGGG
;
A
#
# COMPACT_ATOMS: atom_id res chain seq x y z
N MET A 1 -7.70 -43.77 -17.76
CA MET A 1 -8.27 -43.26 -16.51
C MET A 1 -9.79 -43.36 -16.63
N SER A 2 -10.43 -44.22 -15.86
CA SER A 2 -11.90 -44.32 -15.81
C SER A 2 -12.47 -43.09 -15.08
N SER A 3 -13.22 -42.24 -15.79
CA SER A 3 -13.88 -41.08 -15.19
C SER A 3 -14.96 -41.56 -14.23
N ALA A 4 -14.77 -41.38 -12.94
CA ALA A 4 -15.74 -41.75 -11.91
C ALA A 4 -17.07 -40.98 -12.03
N LEU A 5 -17.13 -39.92 -12.87
CA LEU A 5 -18.29 -39.06 -13.11
C LEU A 5 -18.71 -39.15 -14.60
N ARG A 6 -19.36 -40.25 -14.99
CA ARG A 6 -19.90 -40.41 -16.33
C ARG A 6 -21.41 -40.10 -16.36
N LYS A 7 -21.84 -39.28 -17.33
CA LYS A 7 -23.29 -39.08 -17.58
C LYS A 7 -23.92 -40.36 -18.11
N VAL A 8 -25.03 -40.79 -17.52
CA VAL A 8 -25.83 -41.91 -17.96
C VAL A 8 -26.99 -41.42 -18.84
N ARG A 9 -27.46 -42.27 -19.79
CA ARG A 9 -28.61 -41.98 -20.64
C ARG A 9 -29.87 -42.58 -20.04
N SER A 10 -31.02 -42.03 -20.43
CA SER A 10 -32.33 -42.60 -20.04
C SER A 10 -32.43 -44.02 -20.49
N GLY A 11 -32.75 -44.98 -19.59
CA GLY A 11 -32.83 -46.39 -19.85
C GLY A 11 -31.57 -47.20 -19.52
N ASP A 12 -30.41 -46.56 -19.29
CA ASP A 12 -29.21 -47.26 -18.84
C ASP A 12 -29.35 -47.72 -17.37
N PRO A 13 -28.82 -48.87 -16.99
CA PRO A 13 -28.81 -49.27 -15.57
C PRO A 13 -27.93 -48.33 -14.77
N LEU A 14 -28.46 -47.77 -13.68
CA LEU A 14 -27.73 -46.87 -12.80
C LEU A 14 -26.79 -47.67 -11.87
N VAL A 15 -25.51 -47.69 -12.21
CA VAL A 15 -24.45 -48.24 -11.36
C VAL A 15 -23.58 -47.09 -10.91
N ILE A 16 -23.66 -46.73 -9.63
CA ILE A 16 -22.87 -45.64 -9.05
C ILE A 16 -21.63 -46.25 -8.37
N PRO A 17 -20.42 -46.04 -8.92
CA PRO A 17 -19.19 -46.42 -8.22
C PRO A 17 -19.09 -45.71 -6.84
N ALA A 18 -18.54 -46.40 -5.84
CA ALA A 18 -18.37 -45.81 -4.48
C ALA A 18 -17.62 -44.46 -4.51
N ALA A 19 -16.64 -44.32 -5.38
CA ALA A 19 -15.91 -43.05 -5.56
C ALA A 19 -16.81 -41.92 -6.06
N ALA A 20 -17.74 -42.19 -6.99
CA ALA A 20 -18.72 -41.20 -7.45
C ALA A 20 -19.74 -40.83 -6.38
N TYR A 21 -20.22 -41.83 -5.62
CA TYR A 21 -21.12 -41.60 -4.52
C TYR A 21 -20.47 -40.75 -3.43
N ASN A 22 -19.23 -41.03 -3.03
CA ASN A 22 -18.48 -40.24 -2.05
C ASN A 22 -18.26 -38.80 -2.55
N ALA A 23 -17.93 -38.61 -3.84
CA ALA A 23 -17.80 -37.27 -4.42
C ALA A 23 -19.11 -36.47 -4.37
N PHE A 24 -20.29 -37.10 -4.51
CA PHE A 24 -21.58 -36.42 -4.30
C PHE A 24 -21.83 -36.05 -2.86
N ILE A 25 -21.47 -36.93 -1.90
CA ILE A 25 -21.58 -36.65 -0.47
C ILE A 25 -20.65 -35.49 -0.10
N ASP A 26 -19.40 -35.51 -0.55
CA ASP A 26 -18.43 -34.43 -0.27
C ASP A 26 -18.92 -33.10 -0.84
N ALA A 27 -19.44 -33.09 -2.08
CA ALA A 27 -20.03 -31.89 -2.66
C ALA A 27 -21.28 -31.39 -1.89
N ALA A 28 -22.12 -32.28 -1.41
CA ALA A 28 -23.28 -31.93 -0.60
C ALA A 28 -22.87 -31.39 0.79
N ILE A 29 -21.83 -31.95 1.39
CA ILE A 29 -21.26 -31.45 2.68
C ILE A 29 -20.66 -30.05 2.45
N ASP A 30 -19.86 -29.87 1.42
CA ASP A 30 -19.26 -28.58 1.06
C ASP A 30 -20.34 -27.51 0.79
N TYR A 31 -21.38 -27.86 0.03
CA TYR A 31 -22.52 -26.97 -0.21
C TYR A 31 -23.24 -26.61 1.11
N ARG A 32 -23.48 -27.58 2.00
CA ARG A 32 -24.12 -27.33 3.30
C ARG A 32 -23.24 -26.47 4.20
N GLN A 33 -21.95 -26.67 4.22
CA GLN A 33 -21.02 -25.84 5.00
C GLN A 33 -21.02 -24.42 4.50
N ARG A 34 -20.98 -24.22 3.20
CA ARG A 34 -21.09 -22.88 2.58
C ARG A 34 -22.42 -22.20 2.89
N THR A 35 -23.54 -22.93 2.85
CA THR A 35 -24.86 -22.37 3.17
C THR A 35 -25.13 -22.18 4.64
N ALA A 36 -24.54 -22.97 5.53
CA ALA A 36 -24.66 -22.81 6.98
C ALA A 36 -23.94 -21.53 7.50
N HIS A 37 -22.90 -21.08 6.79
CA HIS A 37 -22.27 -19.78 7.06
C HIS A 37 -23.03 -18.60 6.45
N LEU A 38 -24.05 -18.84 5.62
CA LEU A 38 -24.95 -17.85 5.04
C LEU A 38 -26.19 -17.64 5.95
N GLY A 39 -25.96 -17.28 7.21
CA GLY A 39 -27.02 -16.83 8.11
C GLY A 39 -27.70 -15.58 7.55
N GLN A 40 -28.95 -15.75 7.11
CA GLN A 40 -29.98 -14.72 6.89
C GLN A 40 -29.56 -13.50 6.07
N GLY A 41 -29.73 -13.60 4.78
CA GLY A 41 -29.61 -12.53 3.79
C GLY A 41 -28.81 -13.03 2.59
N ALA A 42 -29.34 -12.87 1.39
CA ALA A 42 -28.62 -13.15 0.16
C ALA A 42 -27.39 -12.22 0.06
N GLN A 43 -26.34 -12.54 0.78
CA GLN A 43 -25.04 -11.94 0.53
C GLN A 43 -24.42 -12.66 -0.66
N PRO A 44 -23.97 -11.95 -1.69
CA PRO A 44 -23.26 -12.56 -2.79
C PRO A 44 -22.04 -13.31 -2.21
N SER A 45 -22.00 -14.63 -2.36
CA SER A 45 -20.82 -15.41 -1.96
C SER A 45 -19.73 -15.17 -2.98
N PHE A 46 -18.90 -14.17 -2.75
CA PHE A 46 -17.61 -14.10 -3.41
C PHE A 46 -16.71 -15.15 -2.76
N PRO A 47 -16.31 -16.21 -3.48
CA PRO A 47 -15.50 -17.28 -2.90
C PRO A 47 -14.12 -16.80 -2.45
N GLN A 48 -13.70 -15.60 -2.88
CA GLN A 48 -12.50 -14.89 -2.42
C GLN A 48 -12.78 -13.38 -2.48
N ALA A 49 -12.97 -12.76 -1.33
CA ALA A 49 -13.23 -11.32 -1.21
C ALA A 49 -12.07 -10.44 -1.76
N SER A 50 -10.90 -11.04 -2.00
CA SER A 50 -9.70 -10.36 -2.50
C SER A 50 -9.51 -10.45 -4.03
N ILE A 51 -10.31 -11.27 -4.74
CA ILE A 51 -10.24 -11.42 -6.19
C ILE A 51 -11.50 -10.83 -6.82
N VAL A 52 -11.31 -9.93 -7.78
CA VAL A 52 -12.37 -9.24 -8.51
C VAL A 52 -12.27 -9.50 -10.01
N LEU A 53 -13.36 -9.28 -10.73
CA LEU A 53 -13.34 -9.29 -12.18
C LEU A 53 -12.85 -7.93 -12.69
N VAL A 54 -11.94 -7.95 -13.65
CA VAL A 54 -11.42 -6.74 -14.28
C VAL A 54 -11.43 -6.85 -15.79
N ARG A 55 -11.77 -5.75 -16.48
CA ARG A 55 -11.57 -5.60 -17.91
C ARG A 55 -10.25 -4.87 -18.13
N ASN A 56 -9.42 -5.43 -18.98
CA ASN A 56 -8.17 -4.79 -19.37
C ASN A 56 -8.44 -3.76 -20.46
N ASP A 57 -8.46 -2.49 -20.10
CA ASP A 57 -8.61 -1.35 -21.00
C ASP A 57 -7.30 -0.55 -21.16
N SER A 58 -6.13 -1.18 -20.87
CA SER A 58 -4.81 -0.55 -20.96
C SER A 58 -4.29 -0.32 -22.39
N GLY A 59 -5.05 -0.74 -23.41
CA GLY A 59 -4.65 -0.62 -24.80
C GLY A 59 -3.74 -1.75 -25.32
N SER A 60 -3.26 -2.63 -24.45
CA SER A 60 -2.39 -3.77 -24.80
C SER A 60 -2.73 -5.04 -24.03
N ASN A 61 -2.28 -6.19 -24.56
CA ASN A 61 -2.43 -7.46 -23.85
C ASN A 61 -1.54 -7.45 -22.60
N GLN A 62 -2.10 -7.84 -21.47
CA GLN A 62 -1.38 -7.87 -20.20
C GLN A 62 -1.11 -9.31 -19.77
N ASN A 63 0.09 -9.53 -19.23
CA ASN A 63 0.50 -10.81 -18.70
C ASN A 63 -0.04 -11.02 -17.27
N ARG A 64 0.03 -12.27 -16.82
CA ARG A 64 -0.20 -12.58 -15.40
C ARG A 64 0.77 -11.78 -14.52
N MET A 65 0.29 -11.30 -13.38
CA MET A 65 0.99 -10.44 -12.41
C MET A 65 1.30 -9.02 -12.93
N ALA A 66 0.71 -8.61 -14.07
CA ALA A 66 0.72 -7.21 -14.46
C ALA A 66 -0.13 -6.37 -13.49
N VAL A 67 0.23 -5.11 -13.37
CA VAL A 67 -0.41 -4.12 -12.50
C VAL A 67 -1.23 -3.17 -13.35
N LEU A 68 -2.48 -2.95 -12.99
CA LEU A 68 -3.37 -2.01 -13.67
C LEU A 68 -4.05 -1.07 -12.67
N GLY A 69 -4.20 0.19 -13.04
CA GLY A 69 -4.97 1.18 -12.29
C GLY A 69 -6.47 0.96 -12.45
N VAL A 70 -7.23 1.16 -11.37
CA VAL A 70 -8.69 1.03 -11.39
C VAL A 70 -9.32 2.34 -11.81
N GLU A 71 -10.04 2.33 -12.93
CA GLU A 71 -10.69 3.52 -13.52
C GLU A 71 -12.15 3.66 -13.04
N ALA A 72 -13.00 2.66 -13.33
CA ALA A 72 -14.42 2.74 -13.08
C ALA A 72 -15.05 1.34 -12.92
N PRO A 73 -16.24 1.22 -12.36
CA PRO A 73 -17.02 -0.02 -12.46
C PRO A 73 -17.47 -0.26 -13.91
N ILE A 74 -17.48 -1.52 -14.35
CA ILE A 74 -18.00 -1.90 -15.67
C ILE A 74 -19.52 -1.80 -15.70
N ILE A 75 -20.16 -2.08 -14.57
CA ILE A 75 -21.61 -2.03 -14.40
C ILE A 75 -21.95 -0.69 -13.77
N ASP A 76 -22.57 0.18 -14.53
CA ASP A 76 -23.02 1.48 -14.04
C ASP A 76 -24.23 1.31 -13.11
N PRO A 77 -24.16 1.76 -11.85
CA PRO A 77 -25.28 1.64 -10.91
C PRO A 77 -26.52 2.43 -11.37
N SER A 78 -26.37 3.50 -12.16
CA SER A 78 -27.48 4.25 -12.71
C SER A 78 -28.22 3.49 -13.80
N ALA A 79 -27.54 2.58 -14.52
CA ALA A 79 -28.11 1.76 -15.57
C ALA A 79 -28.66 0.43 -15.04
N ASN A 80 -27.98 -0.20 -14.08
CA ASN A 80 -28.41 -1.48 -13.50
C ASN A 80 -27.89 -1.64 -12.06
N GLU A 81 -28.63 -1.06 -11.12
CA GLU A 81 -28.29 -1.08 -9.69
C GLU A 81 -28.26 -2.51 -9.11
N GLU A 82 -29.18 -3.38 -9.54
CA GLU A 82 -29.26 -4.75 -9.04
C GLU A 82 -28.00 -5.56 -9.41
N GLU A 83 -27.57 -5.50 -10.65
CA GLU A 83 -26.37 -6.20 -11.11
C GLU A 83 -25.11 -5.59 -10.49
N PHE A 84 -25.04 -4.25 -10.31
CA PHE A 84 -23.95 -3.58 -9.62
C PHE A 84 -23.77 -4.09 -8.18
N ARG A 85 -24.89 -4.29 -7.46
CA ARG A 85 -24.85 -4.83 -6.08
C ARG A 85 -24.43 -6.29 -6.03
N ASN A 86 -24.69 -7.05 -7.10
CA ASN A 86 -24.41 -8.48 -7.14
C ASN A 86 -23.03 -8.84 -7.67
N ARG A 87 -22.39 -7.95 -8.44
CA ARG A 87 -21.09 -8.20 -9.09
C ARG A 87 -20.17 -7.01 -9.01
N VAL A 88 -18.97 -7.23 -8.47
CA VAL A 88 -17.88 -6.28 -8.60
C VAL A 88 -17.10 -6.61 -9.87
N ALA A 89 -17.13 -5.69 -10.82
CA ALA A 89 -16.36 -5.77 -12.05
C ALA A 89 -15.83 -4.38 -12.40
N LEU A 90 -14.52 -4.26 -12.61
CA LEU A 90 -13.80 -2.98 -12.74
C LEU A 90 -13.16 -2.86 -14.12
N SER A 91 -13.26 -1.68 -14.72
CA SER A 91 -12.43 -1.27 -15.85
C SER A 91 -11.07 -0.84 -15.31
N CYS A 92 -10.01 -1.39 -15.90
CA CYS A 92 -8.65 -1.11 -15.45
C CYS A 92 -7.78 -0.69 -16.62
N ILE A 93 -7.01 0.37 -16.42
CA ILE A 93 -6.14 1.01 -17.43
C ILE A 93 -4.68 0.95 -17.01
N THR A 94 -3.80 1.47 -17.85
CA THR A 94 -2.40 1.69 -17.49
C THR A 94 -2.31 2.61 -16.27
N PRO A 95 -1.50 2.28 -15.25
CA PRO A 95 -1.41 3.08 -14.04
C PRO A 95 -0.91 4.51 -14.29
N ALA A 96 -1.48 5.47 -13.58
CA ALA A 96 -0.99 6.84 -13.45
C ALA A 96 -0.94 7.18 -11.95
N ALA A 97 0.20 7.68 -11.46
CA ALA A 97 0.44 7.84 -10.02
C ALA A 97 -0.55 8.82 -9.39
N ASP A 98 -0.83 9.93 -10.06
CA ASP A 98 -1.74 10.99 -9.60
C ASP A 98 -3.18 10.54 -9.36
N THR A 99 -3.63 9.48 -10.06
CA THR A 99 -5.03 9.01 -10.03
C THR A 99 -5.22 7.62 -9.45
N HIS A 100 -4.20 6.76 -9.54
CA HIS A 100 -4.32 5.34 -9.21
C HIS A 100 -3.48 4.92 -8.00
N GLU A 101 -2.80 5.83 -7.30
CA GLU A 101 -2.12 5.52 -6.05
C GLU A 101 -3.11 4.90 -5.07
N GLY A 102 -2.78 3.69 -4.57
CA GLY A 102 -3.69 2.91 -3.73
C GLY A 102 -4.92 2.32 -4.42
N LYS A 103 -5.13 2.59 -5.73
CA LYS A 103 -6.29 2.14 -6.51
C LYS A 103 -5.86 1.28 -7.70
N PHE A 104 -5.19 0.18 -7.43
CA PHE A 104 -4.71 -0.72 -8.47
C PHE A 104 -5.00 -2.18 -8.15
N VAL A 105 -4.83 -3.02 -9.14
CA VAL A 105 -5.00 -4.48 -9.06
C VAL A 105 -3.80 -5.18 -9.66
N VAL A 106 -3.55 -6.41 -9.22
CA VAL A 106 -2.55 -7.32 -9.79
C VAL A 106 -3.25 -8.45 -10.51
N LEU A 107 -2.99 -8.65 -11.79
CA LEU A 107 -3.69 -9.63 -12.60
C LEU A 107 -3.38 -11.07 -12.14
N ALA A 108 -4.40 -11.87 -11.88
CA ALA A 108 -4.27 -13.28 -11.50
C ALA A 108 -4.05 -14.21 -12.71
N GLU A 109 -4.36 -13.74 -13.92
CA GLU A 109 -4.24 -14.46 -15.18
C GLU A 109 -3.90 -13.48 -16.32
N PRO A 110 -3.39 -13.93 -17.46
CA PRO A 110 -3.20 -13.07 -18.63
C PRO A 110 -4.54 -12.58 -19.16
N ILE A 111 -4.66 -11.27 -19.47
CA ILE A 111 -5.90 -10.69 -19.99
C ILE A 111 -5.59 -9.90 -21.27
N ALA A 112 -6.18 -10.31 -22.38
CA ALA A 112 -6.08 -9.56 -23.62
C ALA A 112 -6.82 -8.21 -23.52
N ASN A 113 -6.38 -7.24 -24.33
CA ASN A 113 -7.02 -5.92 -24.37
C ASN A 113 -8.53 -6.02 -24.64
N GLY A 114 -9.32 -5.29 -23.87
CA GLY A 114 -10.79 -5.30 -23.91
C GLY A 114 -11.46 -6.56 -23.35
N LYS A 115 -10.70 -7.54 -22.81
CA LYS A 115 -11.25 -8.77 -22.22
C LYS A 115 -11.31 -8.70 -20.71
N ILE A 116 -12.20 -9.54 -20.16
CA ILE A 116 -12.42 -9.65 -18.71
C ILE A 116 -11.67 -10.88 -18.20
N GLY A 117 -11.03 -10.72 -17.04
CA GLY A 117 -10.36 -11.77 -16.29
C GLY A 117 -10.36 -11.45 -14.80
N ARG A 118 -9.54 -12.19 -14.04
CA ARG A 118 -9.45 -12.08 -12.58
C ARG A 118 -8.20 -11.31 -12.16
N ALA A 119 -8.35 -10.51 -11.10
CA ALA A 119 -7.25 -9.77 -10.50
C ALA A 119 -7.35 -9.74 -8.97
N TYR A 120 -6.21 -9.64 -8.32
CA TYR A 120 -6.11 -9.39 -6.88
C TYR A 120 -6.35 -7.91 -6.62
N ALA A 121 -7.37 -7.58 -5.83
CA ALA A 121 -7.63 -6.22 -5.33
C ALA A 121 -7.23 -6.06 -3.86
N ALA A 122 -7.06 -7.17 -3.13
CA ALA A 122 -6.62 -7.21 -1.75
C ALA A 122 -5.94 -8.55 -1.44
N GLY A 123 -5.29 -8.66 -0.27
CA GLY A 123 -4.66 -9.89 0.19
C GLY A 123 -3.24 -10.09 -0.34
N VAL A 124 -2.72 -11.31 -0.22
CA VAL A 124 -1.33 -11.64 -0.55
C VAL A 124 -1.22 -12.16 -1.97
N CYS A 125 -0.32 -11.58 -2.76
CA CYS A 125 -0.04 -12.04 -4.12
C CYS A 125 1.44 -11.83 -4.49
N PRO A 126 1.97 -12.63 -5.44
CA PRO A 126 3.28 -12.35 -6.04
C PRO A 126 3.16 -11.22 -7.05
N VAL A 127 4.21 -10.40 -7.15
CA VAL A 127 4.32 -9.32 -8.14
C VAL A 127 5.80 -9.04 -8.39
N LYS A 128 6.13 -8.33 -9.44
CA LYS A 128 7.46 -7.77 -9.63
C LYS A 128 7.53 -6.37 -9.02
N ILE A 129 8.68 -6.04 -8.44
CA ILE A 129 8.98 -4.72 -7.89
C ILE A 129 10.30 -4.22 -8.47
N ASP A 130 10.41 -2.94 -8.72
CA ASP A 130 11.67 -2.29 -9.14
C ASP A 130 12.39 -1.76 -7.91
N VAL A 131 13.60 -2.28 -7.67
CA VAL A 131 14.44 -2.01 -6.51
C VAL A 131 15.65 -1.18 -6.94
N PRO A 132 15.69 0.13 -6.66
CA PRO A 132 16.80 0.99 -7.06
C PRO A 132 18.06 0.73 -6.25
N ASP A 133 17.93 0.35 -4.97
CA ASP A 133 19.02 0.11 -4.04
C ASP A 133 18.75 -1.16 -3.22
N GLU A 134 19.69 -2.09 -3.22
CA GLU A 134 19.57 -3.36 -2.50
C GLU A 134 19.81 -3.20 -1.00
N GLU A 135 20.66 -2.27 -0.58
CA GLU A 135 21.02 -2.07 0.82
C GLU A 135 19.88 -1.46 1.64
N HIS A 136 18.96 -0.79 0.96
CA HIS A 136 17.79 -0.19 1.60
C HIS A 136 16.70 -1.22 1.93
N GLU A 137 16.22 -1.22 3.17
CA GLU A 137 15.11 -2.09 3.61
C GLU A 137 13.74 -1.53 3.19
N TRP A 138 13.41 -1.69 1.92
CA TRP A 138 12.10 -1.29 1.39
C TRP A 138 10.97 -2.10 1.99
N ARG A 139 9.98 -1.42 2.59
CA ARG A 139 8.83 -2.06 3.23
C ARG A 139 7.56 -2.00 2.40
N TYR A 140 7.48 -1.05 1.48
CA TYR A 140 6.27 -0.78 0.71
C TYR A 140 6.57 -0.72 -0.78
N ALA A 141 5.50 -0.86 -1.56
CA ALA A 141 5.54 -0.68 -2.99
C ALA A 141 4.27 0.02 -3.46
N GLU A 142 4.40 0.78 -4.53
CA GLU A 142 3.32 1.52 -5.17
C GLU A 142 3.42 1.43 -6.69
N ILE A 143 2.40 1.86 -7.40
CA ILE A 143 2.43 1.95 -8.86
C ILE A 143 3.45 2.99 -9.33
N ALA A 144 3.89 2.84 -10.57
CA ALA A 144 4.69 3.84 -11.29
C ALA A 144 3.96 4.23 -12.58
N ASP A 145 4.10 5.47 -13.00
CA ASP A 145 3.46 6.01 -14.19
C ASP A 145 3.77 5.20 -15.44
N GLY A 146 2.72 4.80 -16.14
CA GLY A 146 2.83 4.08 -17.40
C GLY A 146 3.38 2.64 -17.28
N ILE A 147 3.71 2.16 -16.09
CA ILE A 147 4.36 0.87 -15.90
C ILE A 147 3.33 -0.18 -15.44
N THR A 148 3.12 -1.19 -16.29
CA THR A 148 2.25 -2.33 -15.98
C THR A 148 3.01 -3.57 -15.53
N GLY A 149 4.34 -3.63 -15.74
CA GLY A 149 5.15 -4.82 -15.49
C GLY A 149 5.60 -5.06 -14.05
N ASN A 150 5.60 -4.02 -13.24
CA ASN A 150 6.09 -4.05 -11.85
C ASN A 150 5.52 -2.87 -11.04
N LEU A 151 5.61 -2.97 -9.72
CA LEU A 151 5.47 -1.85 -8.80
C LEU A 151 6.85 -1.20 -8.58
N LYS A 152 6.87 0.02 -8.09
CA LYS A 152 8.05 0.72 -7.59
C LYS A 152 8.11 0.54 -6.08
N VAL A 153 9.29 0.20 -5.54
CA VAL A 153 9.49 0.24 -4.08
C VAL A 153 9.45 1.67 -3.58
N SER A 154 8.95 1.85 -2.37
CA SER A 154 8.76 3.17 -1.77
C SER A 154 8.83 3.10 -0.25
N MET A 155 9.18 4.22 0.38
CA MET A 155 9.05 4.42 1.82
C MET A 155 7.58 4.38 2.27
N GLN A 156 6.67 4.71 1.37
CA GLN A 156 5.22 4.70 1.56
C GLN A 156 4.58 4.00 0.36
N GLY A 157 3.48 3.32 0.58
CA GLY A 157 2.76 2.65 -0.50
C GLY A 157 1.61 1.81 0.01
N SER A 158 0.68 1.52 -0.86
CA SER A 158 -0.53 0.75 -0.56
C SER A 158 -0.30 -0.77 -0.52
N ALA A 159 0.87 -1.23 -0.97
CA ALA A 159 1.28 -2.62 -0.90
C ALA A 159 2.43 -2.81 0.08
N THR A 160 2.26 -3.68 1.09
CA THR A 160 3.33 -4.06 2.01
C THR A 160 4.17 -5.19 1.41
N ILE A 161 5.49 -5.04 1.36
CA ILE A 161 6.40 -6.09 0.92
C ILE A 161 6.59 -7.09 2.06
N LEU A 162 6.17 -8.34 1.85
CA LEU A 162 6.34 -9.43 2.82
C LEU A 162 7.65 -10.18 2.60
N TRP A 163 8.09 -10.24 1.35
CA TRP A 163 9.33 -10.87 0.93
C TRP A 163 9.73 -10.35 -0.44
N ARG A 164 11.02 -10.22 -0.71
CA ARG A 164 11.58 -9.92 -2.03
C ARG A 164 12.82 -10.76 -2.32
N ALA A 165 13.10 -10.97 -3.59
CA ALA A 165 14.39 -11.48 -4.03
C ALA A 165 15.48 -10.42 -3.82
N GLY A 166 16.71 -10.86 -3.59
CA GLY A 166 17.89 -9.98 -3.52
C GLY A 166 18.23 -9.37 -4.88
N GLY A 167 19.03 -8.31 -4.85
CA GLY A 167 19.51 -7.59 -6.04
C GLY A 167 18.70 -6.32 -6.34
N THR A 168 19.23 -5.54 -7.28
CA THR A 168 18.64 -4.30 -7.80
C THR A 168 17.86 -4.54 -9.08
N GLY A 169 17.10 -3.54 -9.55
CA GLY A 169 16.23 -3.60 -10.71
C GLY A 169 14.95 -4.39 -10.45
N VAL A 170 14.37 -4.94 -11.51
CA VAL A 170 13.06 -5.61 -11.41
C VAL A 170 13.20 -7.01 -10.81
N GLN A 171 12.73 -7.18 -9.57
CA GLN A 171 12.82 -8.38 -8.76
C GLN A 171 11.43 -8.97 -8.44
N TRP A 172 11.37 -10.27 -8.16
CA TRP A 172 10.14 -10.88 -7.64
C TRP A 172 9.95 -10.56 -6.17
N ALA A 173 8.69 -10.30 -5.82
CA ALA A 173 8.27 -10.09 -4.44
C ALA A 173 6.94 -10.77 -4.14
N VAL A 174 6.69 -10.97 -2.86
CA VAL A 174 5.37 -11.30 -2.30
C VAL A 174 4.91 -10.08 -1.53
N ILE A 175 3.76 -9.54 -1.92
CA ILE A 175 3.19 -8.34 -1.31
C ILE A 175 1.82 -8.63 -0.69
N ARG A 176 1.40 -7.75 0.20
CA ARG A 176 0.03 -7.66 0.71
C ARG A 176 -0.62 -6.39 0.20
N LEU A 177 -1.72 -6.55 -0.55
CA LEU A 177 -2.57 -5.46 -1.05
C LEU A 177 -3.69 -5.11 -0.07
N GLY A 178 -4.24 -3.91 -0.18
CA GLY A 178 -5.43 -3.49 0.55
C GLY A 178 -5.14 -3.00 1.97
N GLN A 179 -3.92 -2.65 2.25
CA GLN A 179 -3.60 -1.83 3.42
C GLN A 179 -3.95 -0.37 3.08
N PRO A 180 -4.53 0.40 4.01
CA PRO A 180 -4.57 1.83 3.82
C PRO A 180 -3.12 2.30 3.66
N VAL A 181 -2.91 3.26 2.74
CA VAL A 181 -1.62 3.96 2.71
C VAL A 181 -1.40 4.48 4.12
N PRO A 182 -0.45 3.97 4.87
CA PRO A 182 -0.24 4.52 6.20
C PRO A 182 0.17 5.96 5.96
N MET A 183 -0.54 6.89 6.59
CA MET A 183 0.03 8.21 6.80
C MET A 183 1.24 7.95 7.71
N HIS A 184 2.42 7.82 7.10
CA HIS A 184 3.62 7.49 7.83
C HIS A 184 4.04 8.74 8.60
N VAL A 185 3.63 8.75 9.85
CA VAL A 185 4.21 9.61 10.83
C VAL A 185 5.34 8.81 11.48
N PHE A 186 6.56 9.20 11.21
CA PHE A 186 7.74 8.56 11.78
C PHE A 186 8.07 9.23 13.12
N PRO A 187 8.26 8.48 14.20
CA PRO A 187 8.95 9.02 15.35
C PRO A 187 10.40 9.27 14.97
N VAL A 188 10.85 10.50 15.08
CA VAL A 188 12.20 10.91 14.68
C VAL A 188 12.97 11.51 15.83
N GLU A 189 14.27 11.30 15.80
CA GLU A 189 15.27 12.03 16.60
C GLU A 189 15.92 13.07 15.69
N LEU A 190 16.05 14.29 16.20
CA LEU A 190 16.60 15.43 15.49
C LEU A 190 17.88 15.85 16.19
N THR A 191 18.97 15.96 15.45
CA THR A 191 20.22 16.54 15.91
C THR A 191 20.47 17.83 15.16
N GLN A 192 20.58 18.94 15.88
CA GLN A 192 20.91 20.22 15.27
C GLN A 192 22.36 20.22 14.81
N VAL A 193 22.57 20.46 13.52
CA VAL A 193 23.92 20.38 12.89
C VAL A 193 24.41 21.71 12.38
N GLY A 194 23.55 22.73 12.27
CA GLY A 194 23.96 24.04 11.79
C GLY A 194 22.83 25.06 11.87
N GLY A 195 23.10 26.24 11.33
CA GLY A 195 22.15 27.34 11.28
C GLY A 195 22.56 28.50 12.18
N GLU A 196 21.71 29.51 12.23
CA GLU A 196 21.93 30.74 12.99
C GLU A 196 20.72 31.10 13.87
N GLN A 197 20.98 31.67 15.02
CA GLN A 197 19.93 32.22 15.86
C GLN A 197 19.40 33.50 15.22
N GLY A 198 18.08 33.55 15.06
CA GLY A 198 17.41 34.76 14.56
C GLY A 198 17.38 35.91 15.58
N ASP A 199 16.99 37.07 15.09
CA ASP A 199 16.67 38.25 15.85
C ASP A 199 15.22 38.71 15.58
N GLU A 200 14.84 39.92 16.01
CA GLU A 200 13.49 40.46 15.78
C GLU A 200 13.15 40.65 14.29
N GLU A 201 14.15 40.87 13.43
CA GLU A 201 13.97 41.16 12.01
C GLU A 201 14.20 39.93 11.14
N ASN A 202 15.03 38.98 11.61
CA ASN A 202 15.42 37.78 10.88
C ASN A 202 15.04 36.53 11.69
N PRO A 203 14.16 35.68 11.17
CA PRO A 203 13.82 34.41 11.84
C PRO A 203 15.03 33.51 11.95
N ALA A 204 15.12 32.75 13.04
CA ALA A 204 16.17 31.74 13.22
C ALA A 204 16.11 30.72 12.07
N SER A 205 17.29 30.35 11.56
CA SER A 205 17.45 29.32 10.54
C SER A 205 18.29 28.18 11.10
N TRP A 206 17.64 27.09 11.51
CA TRP A 206 18.34 25.92 12.04
C TRP A 206 18.26 24.74 11.07
N THR A 207 19.32 23.98 10.95
CA THR A 207 19.37 22.76 10.16
C THR A 207 19.58 21.54 11.04
N TYR A 208 18.97 20.42 10.66
CA TYR A 208 18.91 19.21 11.45
C TYR A 208 19.25 17.98 10.62
N ASP A 209 19.89 17.01 11.26
CA ASP A 209 19.86 15.63 10.83
C ASP A 209 18.65 14.94 11.46
N VAL A 210 17.92 14.21 10.65
CA VAL A 210 16.67 13.54 11.04
C VAL A 210 16.87 12.04 10.99
N LEU A 211 16.74 11.38 12.14
CA LEU A 211 16.92 9.94 12.31
C LEU A 211 15.58 9.28 12.63
N ASP A 212 15.23 8.19 11.97
CA ASP A 212 14.09 7.34 12.36
C ASP A 212 14.45 6.57 13.64
N VAL A 213 13.71 6.83 14.72
CA VAL A 213 13.97 6.21 16.05
C VAL A 213 13.75 4.70 16.04
N VAL A 214 12.87 4.19 15.14
CA VAL A 214 12.53 2.75 15.08
C VAL A 214 13.58 1.97 14.30
N THR A 215 14.06 2.53 13.18
CA THR A 215 15.00 1.84 12.29
C THR A 215 16.45 2.25 12.53
N GLY A 216 16.68 3.41 13.13
CA GLY A 216 18.03 4.00 13.29
C GLY A 216 18.57 4.60 11.98
N GLU A 217 17.76 4.72 10.96
CA GLU A 217 18.16 5.20 9.64
C GLU A 217 18.10 6.73 9.57
N THR A 218 19.09 7.35 8.93
CA THR A 218 19.07 8.80 8.66
C THR A 218 18.09 9.07 7.49
N LEU A 219 17.00 9.74 7.79
CA LEU A 219 15.97 10.09 6.80
C LEU A 219 16.35 11.32 5.99
N ALA A 220 17.02 12.29 6.61
CA ALA A 220 17.50 13.51 5.96
C ALA A 220 18.66 14.11 6.76
N SER A 221 19.55 14.82 6.09
CA SER A 221 20.68 15.52 6.72
C SER A 221 20.70 16.99 6.33
N GLY A 222 20.96 17.87 7.31
CA GLY A 222 21.09 19.29 7.10
C GLY A 222 19.81 19.99 6.60
N VAL A 223 18.62 19.45 6.92
CA VAL A 223 17.35 19.99 6.44
C VAL A 223 16.81 21.10 7.37
N ASP A 224 16.20 22.12 6.77
CA ASP A 224 15.39 23.12 7.48
C ASP A 224 13.94 22.63 7.51
N PRO A 225 13.37 22.36 8.70
CA PRO A 225 12.03 21.83 8.82
C PRO A 225 11.00 22.89 8.39
N VAL A 226 10.22 22.58 7.37
CA VAL A 226 9.28 23.51 6.70
C VAL A 226 8.15 24.01 7.62
N ALA A 227 7.77 23.27 8.64
CA ALA A 227 6.65 23.62 9.52
C ALA A 227 6.98 23.36 10.99
N SER A 228 8.07 23.88 11.47
CA SER A 228 8.45 23.69 12.86
C SER A 228 7.91 24.84 13.74
N PRO A 229 7.09 24.54 14.75
CA PRO A 229 6.83 25.50 15.83
C PRO A 229 8.13 25.92 16.54
N HIS A 230 9.20 25.17 16.33
CA HIS A 230 10.53 25.34 16.83
C HIS A 230 11.27 26.59 16.28
N LYS A 231 10.89 27.14 15.14
CA LYS A 231 11.42 28.44 14.65
C LYS A 231 11.26 29.57 15.66
N TRP A 232 10.37 29.40 16.62
CA TRP A 232 10.04 30.39 17.63
C TRP A 232 10.59 30.08 19.03
N GLN A 233 11.03 28.85 19.25
CA GLN A 233 11.61 28.42 20.52
C GLN A 233 13.13 28.53 20.41
N ARG A 234 13.71 29.46 21.11
CA ARG A 234 15.15 29.74 21.04
C ARG A 234 15.88 28.80 21.99
N PRO A 235 16.87 28.05 21.54
CA PRO A 235 17.86 27.56 22.47
C PRO A 235 18.52 28.77 23.15
N SER A 236 18.90 28.64 24.40
CA SER A 236 19.64 29.71 25.11
C SER A 236 20.88 30.06 24.28
N VAL A 237 21.15 31.37 24.20
CA VAL A 237 22.20 31.96 23.37
C VAL A 237 23.50 31.12 23.42
N GLY A 238 23.89 30.57 22.29
CA GLY A 238 25.16 29.85 22.13
C GLY A 238 25.13 28.36 22.43
N GLN A 239 23.99 27.77 22.76
CA GLN A 239 23.87 26.31 22.93
C GLN A 239 23.12 25.66 21.78
N MET A 240 23.72 24.65 21.18
CA MET A 240 23.05 23.77 20.24
C MET A 240 22.25 22.73 21.02
N ILE A 241 21.04 22.44 20.55
CA ILE A 241 20.27 21.31 21.06
C ILE A 241 20.93 20.05 20.55
N ALA A 242 21.40 19.17 21.44
CA ALA A 242 22.13 17.98 21.07
C ALA A 242 21.22 16.96 20.35
N ALA A 243 20.01 16.78 20.86
CA ALA A 243 18.97 15.94 20.24
C ALA A 243 17.59 16.33 20.75
N THR A 244 16.58 16.18 19.90
CA THR A 244 15.17 16.32 20.29
C THR A 244 14.34 15.28 19.56
N PHE A 245 13.16 14.95 20.09
CA PHE A 245 12.26 13.98 19.48
C PHE A 245 11.07 14.68 18.85
N GLY A 246 10.56 14.09 17.77
CA GLY A 246 9.41 14.62 17.07
C GLY A 246 8.76 13.57 16.20
N TYR A 247 7.85 14.06 15.34
CA TYR A 247 7.21 13.27 14.32
C TYR A 247 7.41 13.93 12.96
N ALA A 248 7.86 13.15 12.00
CA ALA A 248 8.02 13.55 10.61
C ALA A 248 7.09 12.74 9.70
N HIS A 249 6.72 13.31 8.57
CA HIS A 249 6.02 12.62 7.49
C HIS A 249 6.51 13.12 6.15
N TYR A 250 6.31 12.33 5.10
CA TYR A 250 6.55 12.78 3.74
C TYR A 250 5.29 13.39 3.15
N GLN A 251 5.42 14.52 2.50
CA GLN A 251 4.36 15.15 1.70
C GLN A 251 4.91 15.63 0.36
N PRO A 252 4.08 15.69 -0.71
CA PRO A 252 4.50 16.27 -1.97
C PRO A 252 4.71 17.78 -1.81
N ASN A 253 5.83 18.30 -2.34
CA ASN A 253 6.07 19.73 -2.50
C ASN A 253 5.34 20.27 -3.76
N ASP A 254 5.45 21.57 -4.01
CA ASP A 254 4.82 22.21 -5.17
C ASP A 254 5.30 21.67 -6.54
N ALA A 255 6.44 20.99 -6.58
CA ALA A 255 6.97 20.31 -7.77
C ALA A 255 6.50 18.85 -7.87
N GLY A 256 5.74 18.35 -6.90
CA GLY A 256 5.29 16.94 -6.81
C GLY A 256 6.36 15.98 -6.30
N GLU A 257 7.48 16.47 -5.80
CA GLU A 257 8.53 15.67 -5.17
C GLU A 257 8.19 15.47 -3.69
N MET A 258 8.48 14.28 -3.16
CA MET A 258 8.24 13.99 -1.75
C MET A 258 9.31 14.65 -0.88
N GLU A 259 8.90 15.53 0.00
CA GLU A 259 9.77 16.16 1.00
C GLU A 259 9.42 15.69 2.43
N LEU A 260 10.43 15.61 3.28
CA LEU A 260 10.26 15.28 4.69
C LEU A 260 9.83 16.52 5.48
N VAL A 261 8.67 16.45 6.09
CA VAL A 261 8.11 17.54 6.90
C VAL A 261 8.04 17.11 8.35
N LEU A 262 8.53 17.97 9.24
CA LEU A 262 8.42 17.80 10.69
C LEU A 262 7.07 18.33 11.15
N GLY A 263 6.17 17.45 11.56
CA GLY A 263 4.83 17.82 12.03
C GLY A 263 4.81 18.36 13.45
N TRP A 264 5.63 17.79 14.32
CA TRP A 264 5.74 18.18 15.73
C TRP A 264 7.11 17.82 16.29
N ILE A 265 7.67 18.69 17.10
CA ILE A 265 8.97 18.53 17.76
C ILE A 265 8.78 18.75 19.25
N ASN A 266 9.30 17.83 20.05
CA ASN A 266 9.39 18.00 21.49
C ASN A 266 10.77 18.57 21.82
N GLU A 267 10.82 19.84 22.19
CA GLU A 267 12.06 20.43 22.70
C GLU A 267 12.40 19.88 24.08
N MET A 268 13.59 19.37 24.20
CA MET A 268 14.22 19.28 25.52
C MET A 268 14.74 20.67 25.89
N VAL A 269 13.94 21.41 26.63
CA VAL A 269 14.41 22.65 27.26
C VAL A 269 15.48 22.24 28.25
N ASP A 270 16.70 22.74 28.06
CA ASP A 270 17.77 22.57 29.03
C ASP A 270 17.33 23.28 30.33
N GLN A 271 17.13 22.52 31.39
CA GLN A 271 16.68 23.04 32.67
C GLN A 271 17.70 23.96 33.35
N GLU A 272 18.93 24.02 32.85
CA GLU A 272 19.95 24.97 33.36
C GLU A 272 19.76 26.42 32.89
N ALA A 273 18.82 26.66 31.97
CA ALA A 273 18.58 28.01 31.43
C ALA A 273 17.44 28.79 32.12
N CYS A 274 16.91 28.31 33.22
CA CYS A 274 16.12 29.21 34.12
C CYS A 274 17.09 30.17 34.80
N PRO A 275 17.09 31.48 34.47
CA PRO A 275 17.82 32.42 35.29
C PRO A 275 17.22 32.34 36.69
N ASP A 276 18.06 32.04 37.64
CA ASP A 276 17.73 32.24 39.04
C ASP A 276 17.01 33.58 39.14
N SER A 277 15.76 33.55 39.56
CA SER A 277 15.06 34.70 40.00
C SER A 277 15.76 35.19 41.27
N GLY A 278 16.88 35.88 41.07
CA GLY A 278 17.59 36.59 42.10
C GLY A 278 16.62 37.52 42.79
N GLY A 279 16.13 37.12 43.94
CA GLY A 279 15.45 37.97 44.86
C GLY A 279 16.42 39.08 45.28
N GLY A 280 16.00 40.30 45.09
CA GLY A 280 16.52 41.49 45.68
C GLY A 280 15.35 42.27 46.27
#